data_74bc4347648a92f20afd274475bb8bf2
#
_entry.id   74bc4347648a92f20afd274475bb8bf2
#
_cell.length_a   1.000
_cell.length_b   1.000
_cell.length_c   1.000
_cell.angle_alpha   90.00
_cell.angle_beta   90.00
_cell.angle_gamma   90.00
#
_symmetry.space_group_name_H-M   'P 1'
#
loop_
_entity.id
_entity.type
_entity.pdbx_description
1 polymer ?
#
loop_
_entity_poly.entity_id
_entity_poly.type
_entity_poly.pdbx_seq_one_letter_code
_entity_poly.pdbx_strand_id
1 'polypeptide(L)'
;MKTKSFLFGAVAAVIAAAPANAGPLDAVFGGLFDTDSAQDREVTGIQFSNALYDGYLALSDERDSNWDLLDAEHFNHKARTAARRSSVLPDEPDDRWLKDEDKPVFADALLRMRKAFDRGGRVVAPQLAAKAQVNYDCWIEATEAARSVQYQPSTRGGECKEAFDAAMNGLDALATFKLTDFQPYVSQAAAPAPQADSFLVYFNFDSTVATDAGRVSLESALVAAQTADSTTVRLVAHADRAGAVDYNQALSQRRLSVVMEAMARAGVDVGRIVPDAVGETQSLIPTEDGVREPGNRVVEIDLVQ
;
A
#
# COMPACT_ATOMS: atom_id res chain seq x y z
N MET A 1 2.47 70.99 -3.53
CA MET A 1 3.29 69.76 -3.22
C MET A 1 2.49 68.91 -2.25
N LYS A 2 1.94 67.77 -2.71
CA LYS A 2 1.18 66.86 -1.89
C LYS A 2 2.07 65.61 -1.59
N THR A 3 2.50 65.48 -0.37
CA THR A 3 3.25 64.32 0.15
C THR A 3 2.30 63.15 0.34
N LYS A 4 2.52 62.05 -0.38
CA LYS A 4 1.84 60.76 -0.17
C LYS A 4 2.58 59.98 0.90
N SER A 5 1.96 59.79 2.05
CA SER A 5 2.40 58.82 3.08
C SER A 5 2.08 57.42 2.63
N PHE A 6 3.10 56.56 2.51
CA PHE A 6 2.94 55.12 2.36
C PHE A 6 2.80 54.49 3.75
N LEU A 7 1.63 53.94 4.05
CA LEU A 7 1.45 53.06 5.20
C LEU A 7 2.07 51.69 4.86
N PHE A 8 3.13 51.32 5.55
CA PHE A 8 3.59 49.95 5.61
C PHE A 8 2.68 49.18 6.60
N GLY A 9 1.83 48.31 6.05
CA GLY A 9 1.09 47.33 6.85
C GLY A 9 2.04 46.27 7.35
N ALA A 10 2.24 46.23 8.65
CA ALA A 10 2.92 45.11 9.30
C ALA A 10 2.06 43.85 9.19
N VAL A 11 2.48 42.89 8.38
CA VAL A 11 1.94 41.54 8.42
C VAL A 11 2.48 40.91 9.70
N ALA A 12 1.63 40.79 10.70
CA ALA A 12 1.93 40.01 11.89
C ALA A 12 1.94 38.51 11.46
N ALA A 13 3.11 37.94 11.33
CA ALA A 13 3.28 36.48 11.21
C ALA A 13 2.82 35.85 12.52
N VAL A 14 1.69 35.16 12.50
CA VAL A 14 1.29 34.25 13.56
C VAL A 14 2.25 33.07 13.49
N ILE A 15 3.25 33.05 14.33
CA ILE A 15 4.10 31.88 14.53
C ILE A 15 3.23 30.90 15.32
N ALA A 16 2.54 30.00 14.59
CA ALA A 16 1.99 28.80 15.20
C ALA A 16 3.18 27.98 15.74
N ALA A 17 3.11 27.57 17.00
CA ALA A 17 4.12 26.67 17.57
C ALA A 17 4.17 25.39 16.71
N ALA A 18 5.33 25.13 16.11
CA ALA A 18 5.55 23.89 15.37
C ALA A 18 5.38 22.68 16.31
N PRO A 19 4.83 21.57 15.83
CA PRO A 19 4.79 20.35 16.62
C PRO A 19 6.20 19.92 17.02
N ALA A 20 6.31 19.24 18.15
CA ALA A 20 7.61 18.89 18.79
C ALA A 20 8.52 18.00 17.90
N ASN A 21 8.01 17.48 16.79
CA ASN A 21 8.70 16.61 15.83
C ASN A 21 8.84 17.26 14.44
N ALA A 22 8.71 18.59 14.32
CA ALA A 22 8.91 19.27 13.05
C ALA A 22 10.37 19.15 12.59
N GLY A 23 10.57 18.68 11.35
CA GLY A 23 11.88 18.63 10.72
C GLY A 23 12.51 20.02 10.61
N PRO A 24 13.83 20.09 10.38
CA PRO A 24 14.55 21.36 10.42
C PRO A 24 14.08 22.40 9.37
N LEU A 25 13.36 22.00 8.32
CA LEU A 25 12.78 22.88 7.31
C LEU A 25 11.31 23.25 7.52
N ASP A 26 10.59 22.57 8.39
CA ASP A 26 9.20 22.90 8.71
C ASP A 26 9.05 24.31 9.26
N ALA A 27 10.08 24.78 9.96
CA ALA A 27 10.15 26.17 10.44
C ALA A 27 10.26 27.20 9.30
N VAL A 28 10.77 26.80 8.13
CA VAL A 28 11.02 27.68 6.98
C VAL A 28 9.94 27.55 5.92
N PHE A 29 9.45 26.34 5.67
CA PHE A 29 8.51 26.02 4.59
C PHE A 29 7.11 25.61 5.07
N GLY A 30 6.87 25.54 6.39
CA GLY A 30 5.57 25.51 7.04
C GLY A 30 4.56 24.52 6.43
N GLY A 31 4.88 23.23 6.38
CA GLY A 31 3.96 22.22 5.88
C GLY A 31 3.84 22.15 4.35
N LEU A 32 4.83 22.65 3.61
CA LEU A 32 4.90 22.46 2.16
C LEU A 32 5.11 21.00 1.79
N PHE A 33 5.84 20.25 2.62
CA PHE A 33 6.08 18.82 2.49
C PHE A 33 5.55 18.09 3.72
N ASP A 34 4.83 16.99 3.51
CA ASP A 34 4.32 16.13 4.58
C ASP A 34 5.29 14.98 4.84
N THR A 35 6.27 15.21 5.69
CA THR A 35 7.33 14.24 6.00
C THR A 35 7.12 13.45 7.29
N ASP A 36 6.15 13.86 8.15
CA ASP A 36 5.99 13.33 9.50
C ASP A 36 4.59 12.80 9.86
N SER A 37 3.57 13.04 9.05
CA SER A 37 2.19 12.68 9.40
C SER A 37 1.94 11.17 9.49
N ALA A 38 2.91 10.33 9.12
CA ALA A 38 2.87 8.89 9.34
C ALA A 38 3.22 8.51 10.79
N GLN A 39 4.05 9.28 11.50
CA GLN A 39 4.66 8.90 12.78
C GLN A 39 3.65 8.57 13.89
N ASP A 40 2.54 9.27 13.93
CA ASP A 40 1.50 9.13 14.98
C ASP A 40 0.38 8.15 14.58
N ARG A 41 0.57 7.34 13.54
CA ARG A 41 -0.49 6.44 13.10
C ARG A 41 -0.47 5.12 13.82
N GLU A 42 -1.61 4.77 14.40
CA GLU A 42 -1.82 3.47 14.99
C GLU A 42 -1.89 2.41 13.87
N VAL A 43 -1.01 1.42 13.96
CA VAL A 43 -0.90 0.33 12.97
C VAL A 43 -1.65 -0.88 13.52
N THR A 44 -2.85 -1.08 13.03
CA THR A 44 -3.65 -2.25 13.38
C THR A 44 -3.82 -3.11 12.15
N GLY A 45 -3.11 -4.20 11.99
CA GLY A 45 -3.33 -4.95 10.79
C GLY A 45 -2.43 -6.14 10.53
N ILE A 46 -2.40 -6.48 9.27
CA ILE A 46 -1.69 -7.62 8.71
C ILE A 46 -0.19 -7.40 8.86
N GLN A 47 0.54 -8.43 9.25
CA GLN A 47 1.99 -8.35 9.50
C GLN A 47 2.79 -7.75 8.35
N PHE A 48 2.38 -8.01 7.09
CA PHE A 48 3.01 -7.42 5.91
C PHE A 48 2.83 -5.89 5.87
N SER A 49 1.60 -5.39 6.08
CA SER A 49 1.32 -3.94 6.09
C SER A 49 2.02 -3.22 7.23
N ASN A 50 2.09 -3.86 8.42
CA ASN A 50 2.82 -3.31 9.56
C ASN A 50 4.31 -3.21 9.26
N ALA A 51 4.90 -4.25 8.68
CA ALA A 51 6.32 -4.25 8.31
C ALA A 51 6.63 -3.26 7.17
N LEU A 52 5.70 -3.03 6.23
CA LEU A 52 5.82 -1.96 5.23
C LEU A 52 5.77 -0.58 5.88
N TYR A 53 4.83 -0.36 6.81
CA TYR A 53 4.73 0.88 7.55
C TYR A 53 6.04 1.22 8.26
N ASP A 54 6.57 0.29 9.05
CA ASP A 54 7.83 0.48 9.78
C ASP A 54 9.00 0.78 8.83
N GLY A 55 9.08 0.05 7.72
CA GLY A 55 10.14 0.22 6.74
C GLY A 55 10.07 1.55 5.99
N TYR A 56 8.90 1.96 5.53
CA TYR A 56 8.75 3.24 4.83
C TYR A 56 8.84 4.43 5.77
N LEU A 57 8.41 4.30 7.02
CA LEU A 57 8.62 5.34 8.02
C LEU A 57 10.12 5.59 8.25
N ALA A 58 10.91 4.51 8.41
CA ALA A 58 12.34 4.62 8.56
C ALA A 58 13.02 5.27 7.33
N LEU A 59 12.57 4.96 6.10
CA LEU A 59 13.08 5.61 4.89
C LEU A 59 12.70 7.09 4.83
N SER A 60 11.47 7.43 5.22
CA SER A 60 11.02 8.84 5.29
C SER A 60 11.87 9.65 6.25
N ASP A 61 12.07 9.15 7.48
CA ASP A 61 12.88 9.81 8.51
C ASP A 61 14.35 9.98 8.05
N GLU A 62 14.89 8.96 7.37
CA GLU A 62 16.24 9.02 6.82
C GLU A 62 16.34 10.10 5.73
N ARG A 63 15.36 10.20 4.82
CA ARG A 63 15.35 11.21 3.76
C ARG A 63 15.18 12.62 4.31
N ASP A 64 14.26 12.81 5.25
CA ASP A 64 14.07 14.09 5.93
C ASP A 64 15.38 14.56 6.61
N SER A 65 16.04 13.66 7.33
CA SER A 65 17.34 13.94 7.99
C SER A 65 18.45 14.34 7.00
N ASN A 66 18.36 13.93 5.75
CA ASN A 66 19.29 14.26 4.67
C ASN A 66 18.81 15.42 3.78
N TRP A 67 17.75 16.13 4.17
CA TRP A 67 17.15 17.26 3.44
C TRP A 67 16.59 16.89 2.06
N ASP A 68 16.29 15.62 1.86
CA ASP A 68 15.64 15.11 0.67
C ASP A 68 14.12 15.03 0.90
N LEU A 69 13.48 16.20 0.91
CA LEU A 69 12.09 16.33 1.34
C LEU A 69 11.08 15.71 0.36
N LEU A 70 11.42 15.63 -0.94
CA LEU A 70 10.54 15.00 -1.93
C LEU A 70 10.43 13.50 -1.71
N ASP A 71 11.57 12.82 -1.50
CA ASP A 71 11.58 11.40 -1.23
C ASP A 71 11.13 11.10 0.21
N ALA A 72 11.38 12.01 1.18
CA ALA A 72 10.80 11.92 2.52
C ALA A 72 9.26 11.93 2.47
N GLU A 73 8.65 12.87 1.75
CA GLU A 73 7.19 12.93 1.55
C GLU A 73 6.66 11.69 0.83
N HIS A 74 7.36 11.22 -0.22
CA HIS A 74 7.00 10.00 -0.95
C HIS A 74 6.92 8.78 -0.03
N PHE A 75 7.95 8.54 0.79
CA PHE A 75 7.98 7.41 1.71
C PHE A 75 7.02 7.58 2.90
N ASN A 76 6.83 8.81 3.39
CA ASN A 76 5.81 9.11 4.40
C ASN A 76 4.39 8.79 3.87
N HIS A 77 4.10 9.13 2.60
CA HIS A 77 2.84 8.76 1.96
C HIS A 77 2.66 7.23 1.88
N LYS A 78 3.71 6.48 1.50
CA LYS A 78 3.68 5.01 1.49
C LYS A 78 3.46 4.43 2.89
N ALA A 79 4.12 4.98 3.92
CA ALA A 79 3.91 4.57 5.32
C ALA A 79 2.45 4.80 5.75
N ARG A 80 1.90 5.99 5.52
CA ARG A 80 0.49 6.29 5.82
C ARG A 80 -0.48 5.35 5.11
N THR A 81 -0.18 5.01 3.87
CA THR A 81 -0.99 4.10 3.06
C THR A 81 -0.96 2.69 3.64
N ALA A 82 0.21 2.21 4.07
CA ALA A 82 0.37 0.93 4.76
C ALA A 82 -0.41 0.89 6.08
N ALA A 83 -0.34 1.97 6.88
CA ALA A 83 -1.08 2.07 8.15
C ALA A 83 -2.60 1.99 7.98
N ARG A 84 -3.13 2.45 6.84
CA ARG A 84 -4.56 2.39 6.52
C ARG A 84 -5.03 1.04 5.98
N ARG A 85 -4.17 0.02 5.99
CA ARG A 85 -4.41 -1.29 5.34
C ARG A 85 -4.66 -1.19 3.83
N SER A 86 -4.33 -0.07 3.24
CA SER A 86 -4.36 0.11 1.80
C SER A 86 -3.10 -0.49 1.21
N SER A 87 -3.19 -1.00 -0.01
CA SER A 87 -2.03 -1.59 -0.64
C SER A 87 -1.02 -0.54 -1.02
N VAL A 88 0.20 -0.80 -0.64
CA VAL A 88 1.36 -0.04 -1.10
C VAL A 88 2.05 -0.83 -2.18
N LEU A 89 2.09 -0.28 -3.38
CA LEU A 89 2.82 -0.85 -4.50
C LEU A 89 4.30 -0.43 -4.45
N PRO A 90 5.21 -1.29 -4.92
CA PRO A 90 6.58 -0.89 -5.19
C PRO A 90 6.62 0.13 -6.32
N ASP A 91 7.68 0.93 -6.36
CA ASP A 91 7.88 1.91 -7.41
C ASP A 91 8.10 1.24 -8.77
N GLU A 92 7.49 1.82 -9.82
CA GLU A 92 7.69 1.36 -11.20
C GLU A 92 8.93 2.04 -11.79
N PRO A 93 9.79 1.28 -12.52
CA PRO A 93 10.99 1.86 -13.12
C PRO A 93 10.72 2.98 -14.12
N ASP A 94 9.53 2.97 -14.76
CA ASP A 94 9.15 3.99 -15.73
C ASP A 94 8.64 5.28 -15.08
N ASP A 95 8.24 5.24 -13.81
CA ASP A 95 7.79 6.40 -13.05
C ASP A 95 8.96 7.13 -12.35
N ARG A 96 10.16 6.53 -12.38
CA ARG A 96 11.39 7.08 -11.79
C ARG A 96 12.35 7.61 -12.87
N TRP A 97 13.08 8.65 -12.51
CA TRP A 97 14.06 9.28 -13.40
C TRP A 97 15.37 8.48 -13.49
N LEU A 98 15.30 7.29 -14.07
CA LEU A 98 16.41 6.37 -14.27
C LEU A 98 17.07 6.58 -15.63
N LYS A 99 18.31 6.11 -15.78
CA LYS A 99 18.91 5.93 -17.09
C LYS A 99 18.29 4.73 -17.80
N ASP A 100 18.21 4.79 -19.13
CA ASP A 100 17.65 3.70 -19.93
C ASP A 100 18.37 2.35 -19.71
N GLU A 101 19.67 2.40 -19.39
CA GLU A 101 20.47 1.21 -19.07
C GLU A 101 20.12 0.57 -17.71
N ASP A 102 19.61 1.35 -16.76
CA ASP A 102 19.25 0.88 -15.42
C ASP A 102 17.82 0.29 -15.37
N LYS A 103 16.90 0.80 -16.19
CA LYS A 103 15.48 0.40 -16.19
C LYS A 103 15.26 -1.11 -16.30
N PRO A 104 15.95 -1.85 -17.19
CA PRO A 104 15.77 -3.31 -17.29
C PRO A 104 16.16 -4.03 -16.00
N VAL A 105 17.18 -3.56 -15.27
CA VAL A 105 17.63 -4.17 -14.01
C VAL A 105 16.52 -4.09 -12.95
N PHE A 106 15.88 -2.91 -12.84
CA PHE A 106 14.77 -2.72 -11.91
C PHE A 106 13.50 -3.44 -12.35
N ALA A 107 13.22 -3.50 -13.65
CA ALA A 107 12.09 -4.25 -14.18
C ALA A 107 12.22 -5.76 -13.88
N ASP A 108 13.41 -6.34 -14.04
CA ASP A 108 13.68 -7.75 -13.71
C ASP A 108 13.58 -8.01 -12.19
N ALA A 109 14.12 -7.11 -11.37
CA ALA A 109 14.02 -7.20 -9.91
C ALA A 109 12.55 -7.13 -9.44
N LEU A 110 11.78 -6.19 -9.99
CA LEU A 110 10.35 -6.03 -9.72
C LEU A 110 9.56 -7.27 -10.13
N LEU A 111 9.82 -7.81 -11.32
CA LEU A 111 9.20 -9.03 -11.81
C LEU A 111 9.51 -10.24 -10.91
N ARG A 112 10.77 -10.38 -10.45
CA ARG A 112 11.18 -11.42 -9.50
C ARG A 112 10.40 -11.29 -8.19
N MET A 113 10.31 -10.09 -7.64
CA MET A 113 9.56 -9.80 -6.41
C MET A 113 8.06 -10.09 -6.56
N ARG A 114 7.44 -9.64 -7.65
CA ARG A 114 6.02 -9.93 -7.95
C ARG A 114 5.75 -11.44 -8.01
N LYS A 115 6.60 -12.20 -8.70
CA LYS A 115 6.49 -13.66 -8.75
C LYS A 115 6.58 -14.31 -7.37
N ALA A 116 7.43 -13.80 -6.47
CA ALA A 116 7.52 -14.31 -5.10
C ALA A 116 6.25 -13.96 -4.31
N PHE A 117 5.69 -12.78 -4.52
CA PHE A 117 4.43 -12.36 -3.90
C PHE A 117 3.23 -13.16 -4.41
N ASP A 118 3.16 -13.42 -5.72
CA ASP A 118 2.11 -14.25 -6.33
C ASP A 118 2.12 -15.70 -5.82
N ARG A 119 3.28 -16.19 -5.36
CA ARG A 119 3.41 -17.48 -4.68
C ARG A 119 3.04 -17.45 -3.19
N GLY A 120 2.46 -16.35 -2.71
CA GLY A 120 2.03 -16.19 -1.32
C GLY A 120 3.12 -15.68 -0.37
N GLY A 121 4.23 -15.14 -0.88
CA GLY A 121 5.35 -14.66 -0.06
C GLY A 121 4.96 -13.65 1.01
N ARG A 122 3.96 -12.78 0.72
CA ARG A 122 3.43 -11.80 1.67
C ARG A 122 2.69 -12.43 2.86
N VAL A 123 2.15 -13.62 2.68
CA VAL A 123 1.44 -14.37 3.73
C VAL A 123 2.38 -15.27 4.51
N VAL A 124 3.21 -16.04 3.77
CA VAL A 124 4.11 -17.05 4.36
C VAL A 124 5.30 -16.40 5.07
N ALA A 125 5.82 -15.29 4.53
CA ALA A 125 6.97 -14.58 5.08
C ALA A 125 6.78 -13.05 4.99
N PRO A 126 5.78 -12.50 5.70
CA PRO A 126 5.39 -11.10 5.57
C PRO A 126 6.52 -10.11 5.84
N GLN A 127 7.40 -10.41 6.80
CA GLN A 127 8.55 -9.57 7.14
C GLN A 127 9.60 -9.57 6.00
N LEU A 128 9.88 -10.72 5.40
CA LEU A 128 10.79 -10.82 4.26
C LEU A 128 10.20 -10.13 3.02
N ALA A 129 8.92 -10.32 2.78
CA ALA A 129 8.22 -9.69 1.66
C ALA A 129 8.23 -8.15 1.79
N ALA A 130 7.93 -7.61 2.97
CA ALA A 130 8.01 -6.18 3.24
C ALA A 130 9.44 -5.65 3.10
N LYS A 131 10.42 -6.38 3.66
CA LYS A 131 11.84 -6.03 3.53
C LYS A 131 12.30 -6.00 2.07
N ALA A 132 11.84 -6.95 1.24
CA ALA A 132 12.13 -6.95 -0.19
C ALA A 132 11.56 -5.68 -0.85
N GLN A 133 10.29 -5.36 -0.63
CA GLN A 133 9.65 -4.20 -1.25
C GLN A 133 10.27 -2.87 -0.80
N VAL A 134 10.46 -2.67 0.50
CA VAL A 134 11.06 -1.44 1.04
C VAL A 134 12.49 -1.22 0.51
N ASN A 135 13.30 -2.28 0.46
CA ASN A 135 14.67 -2.17 -0.03
C ASN A 135 14.76 -2.06 -1.56
N TYR A 136 13.79 -2.59 -2.30
CA TYR A 136 13.66 -2.31 -3.73
C TYR A 136 13.41 -0.82 -3.98
N ASP A 137 12.45 -0.23 -3.25
CA ASP A 137 12.11 1.20 -3.39
C ASP A 137 13.27 2.10 -2.92
N CYS A 138 13.99 1.68 -1.87
CA CYS A 138 15.22 2.34 -1.44
C CYS A 138 16.32 2.28 -2.52
N TRP A 139 16.49 1.13 -3.18
CA TRP A 139 17.52 0.95 -4.20
C TRP A 139 17.23 1.78 -5.45
N ILE A 140 15.98 1.79 -5.92
CA ILE A 140 15.59 2.55 -7.12
C ILE A 140 15.71 4.06 -6.87
N GLU A 141 15.29 4.55 -5.69
CA GLU A 141 15.44 5.95 -5.28
C GLU A 141 16.93 6.35 -5.21
N ALA A 142 17.75 5.55 -4.53
CA ALA A 142 19.18 5.84 -4.42
C ALA A 142 19.90 5.85 -5.79
N THR A 143 19.42 5.06 -6.75
CA THR A 143 19.95 5.06 -8.13
C THR A 143 19.52 6.31 -8.90
N GLU A 144 18.28 6.75 -8.69
CA GLU A 144 17.77 8.03 -9.24
C GLU A 144 18.57 9.21 -8.67
N ALA A 145 18.72 9.27 -7.34
CA ALA A 145 19.46 10.32 -6.64
C ALA A 145 20.92 10.45 -7.12
N ALA A 146 21.58 9.32 -7.44
CA ALA A 146 22.95 9.31 -7.96
C ALA A 146 23.12 10.02 -9.33
N ARG A 147 22.02 10.36 -10.03
CA ARG A 147 22.05 11.17 -11.26
C ARG A 147 22.18 12.66 -10.98
N SER A 148 21.81 13.10 -9.78
CA SER A 148 21.90 14.50 -9.40
C SER A 148 23.36 14.91 -9.24
N VAL A 149 23.77 15.99 -9.91
CA VAL A 149 25.15 16.57 -9.82
C VAL A 149 25.45 17.05 -8.41
N GLN A 150 24.40 17.24 -7.60
CA GLN A 150 24.43 17.78 -6.25
C GLN A 150 24.54 16.71 -5.18
N TYR A 151 24.34 15.44 -5.56
CA TYR A 151 24.32 14.32 -4.63
C TYR A 151 25.72 13.69 -4.55
N GLN A 152 26.25 13.55 -3.35
CA GLN A 152 27.50 12.80 -3.12
C GLN A 152 27.24 11.31 -3.37
N PRO A 153 28.17 10.59 -4.02
CA PRO A 153 28.06 9.14 -4.18
C PRO A 153 27.89 8.50 -2.79
N SER A 154 26.74 7.90 -2.54
CA SER A 154 26.49 7.16 -1.30
C SER A 154 26.59 5.66 -1.53
N THR A 155 26.99 4.89 -0.51
CA THR A 155 26.96 3.42 -0.53
C THR A 155 25.55 2.87 -0.46
N ARG A 156 24.57 3.73 -0.16
CA ARG A 156 23.19 3.39 0.14
C ARG A 156 22.50 2.53 -0.92
N GLY A 157 22.67 2.88 -2.21
CA GLY A 157 22.12 2.08 -3.30
C GLY A 157 22.61 0.64 -3.29
N GLY A 158 23.89 0.43 -2.96
CA GLY A 158 24.48 -0.90 -2.77
C GLY A 158 23.89 -1.62 -1.57
N GLU A 159 23.77 -0.95 -0.43
CA GLU A 159 23.23 -1.50 0.81
C GLU A 159 21.76 -1.91 0.65
N CYS A 160 20.94 -1.06 0.02
CA CYS A 160 19.54 -1.38 -0.27
C CYS A 160 19.43 -2.57 -1.22
N LYS A 161 20.27 -2.62 -2.26
CA LYS A 161 20.33 -3.75 -3.19
C LYS A 161 20.69 -5.05 -2.49
N GLU A 162 21.72 -5.05 -1.66
CA GLU A 162 22.13 -6.22 -0.88
C GLU A 162 21.01 -6.69 0.05
N ALA A 163 20.32 -5.77 0.73
CA ALA A 163 19.19 -6.08 1.58
C ALA A 163 17.98 -6.61 0.80
N PHE A 164 17.72 -6.07 -0.41
CA PHE A 164 16.74 -6.60 -1.34
C PHE A 164 17.07 -8.03 -1.76
N ASP A 165 18.30 -8.25 -2.24
CA ASP A 165 18.75 -9.56 -2.70
C ASP A 165 18.69 -10.62 -1.57
N ALA A 166 19.09 -10.25 -0.37
CA ALA A 166 19.00 -11.12 0.81
C ALA A 166 17.54 -11.50 1.15
N ALA A 167 16.63 -10.53 1.11
CA ALA A 167 15.20 -10.77 1.35
C ALA A 167 14.61 -11.65 0.24
N MET A 168 14.94 -11.37 -1.03
CA MET A 168 14.48 -12.17 -2.16
C MET A 168 15.02 -13.60 -2.14
N ASN A 169 16.28 -13.82 -1.75
CA ASN A 169 16.83 -15.16 -1.58
C ASN A 169 16.09 -15.94 -0.49
N GLY A 170 15.70 -15.26 0.61
CA GLY A 170 14.85 -15.86 1.63
C GLY A 170 13.47 -16.26 1.09
N LEU A 171 12.82 -15.39 0.32
CA LEU A 171 11.53 -15.68 -0.31
C LEU A 171 11.61 -16.81 -1.35
N ASP A 172 12.66 -16.85 -2.15
CA ASP A 172 12.86 -17.91 -3.14
C ASP A 172 13.18 -19.27 -2.49
N ALA A 173 13.87 -19.29 -1.34
CA ALA A 173 14.08 -20.50 -0.55
C ALA A 173 12.75 -21.08 -0.01
N LEU A 174 11.79 -20.22 0.28
CA LEU A 174 10.43 -20.62 0.70
C LEU A 174 9.56 -21.12 -0.48
N ALA A 175 9.95 -20.85 -1.72
CA ALA A 175 9.21 -21.27 -2.92
C ALA A 175 9.15 -22.81 -3.10
N THR A 176 9.96 -23.56 -2.38
CA THR A 176 9.85 -25.03 -2.29
C THR A 176 8.76 -25.50 -1.35
N PHE A 177 8.20 -24.60 -0.55
CA PHE A 177 7.04 -24.88 0.30
C PHE A 177 5.79 -24.93 -0.58
N LYS A 178 5.19 -26.12 -0.70
CA LYS A 178 3.83 -26.24 -1.25
C LYS A 178 2.87 -25.63 -0.23
N LEU A 179 1.86 -24.88 -0.69
CA LEU A 179 0.76 -24.41 0.18
C LEU A 179 0.10 -25.54 1.01
N THR A 180 0.25 -26.79 0.56
CA THR A 180 -0.20 -28.01 1.28
C THR A 180 0.57 -28.29 2.56
N ASP A 181 1.75 -27.68 2.74
CA ASP A 181 2.61 -27.90 3.92
C ASP A 181 2.45 -26.76 4.95
N PHE A 182 1.56 -25.82 4.68
CA PHE A 182 1.26 -24.71 5.59
C PHE A 182 0.43 -25.24 6.77
N GLN A 183 1.12 -25.56 7.86
CA GLN A 183 0.46 -25.57 9.17
C GLN A 183 0.38 -24.10 9.64
N PRO A 184 -0.82 -23.55 9.88
CA PRO A 184 -0.93 -22.21 10.40
C PRO A 184 -0.12 -22.12 11.69
N TYR A 185 0.85 -21.19 11.72
CA TYR A 185 1.58 -20.86 12.94
C TYR A 185 0.57 -20.28 13.93
N VAL A 186 0.07 -21.13 14.82
CA VAL A 186 -0.72 -20.67 15.95
C VAL A 186 0.27 -20.08 16.94
N SER A 187 0.45 -18.78 16.87
CA SER A 187 1.18 -18.02 17.88
C SER A 187 0.52 -18.27 19.23
N GLN A 188 1.20 -19.05 20.07
CA GLN A 188 0.82 -19.13 21.48
C GLN A 188 1.09 -17.77 22.11
N ALA A 189 -0.01 -17.15 22.58
CA ALA A 189 -0.05 -16.03 23.51
C ALA A 189 0.42 -14.65 22.99
N ALA A 190 -0.41 -14.04 22.15
CA ALA A 190 -0.78 -12.66 22.34
C ALA A 190 -2.30 -12.61 22.45
N ALA A 191 -2.83 -11.79 23.36
CA ALA A 191 -4.27 -11.55 23.46
C ALA A 191 -4.80 -11.21 22.06
N PRO A 192 -6.03 -11.64 21.68
CA PRO A 192 -6.54 -11.39 20.34
C PRO A 192 -6.55 -9.88 20.10
N ALA A 193 -5.66 -9.44 19.19
CA ALA A 193 -5.83 -8.14 18.58
C ALA A 193 -7.23 -8.11 17.95
N PRO A 194 -7.97 -6.99 17.99
CA PRO A 194 -9.26 -6.91 17.34
C PRO A 194 -9.08 -7.33 15.88
N GLN A 195 -9.67 -8.46 15.51
CA GLN A 195 -9.62 -8.99 14.15
C GLN A 195 -10.25 -7.98 13.23
N ALA A 196 -9.56 -7.65 12.15
CA ALA A 196 -10.17 -6.83 11.11
C ALA A 196 -11.30 -7.67 10.49
N ASP A 197 -12.51 -7.29 10.80
CA ASP A 197 -13.70 -7.97 10.31
C ASP A 197 -14.02 -7.59 8.86
N SER A 198 -13.24 -6.68 8.23
CA SER A 198 -13.49 -6.15 6.89
C SER A 198 -12.21 -6.05 6.04
N PHE A 199 -12.32 -6.44 4.76
CA PHE A 199 -11.24 -6.40 3.76
C PHE A 199 -11.74 -5.79 2.45
N LEU A 200 -10.88 -5.03 1.75
CA LEU A 200 -11.22 -4.36 0.51
C LEU A 200 -10.39 -4.91 -0.66
N VAL A 201 -11.04 -5.59 -1.60
CA VAL A 201 -10.40 -6.15 -2.79
C VAL A 201 -10.60 -5.21 -3.97
N TYR A 202 -9.57 -4.45 -4.33
CA TYR A 202 -9.60 -3.48 -5.43
C TYR A 202 -9.34 -4.12 -6.79
N PHE A 203 -9.98 -3.57 -7.83
CA PHE A 203 -9.90 -4.05 -9.21
C PHE A 203 -9.40 -2.98 -10.17
N ASN A 204 -8.73 -3.41 -11.24
CA ASN A 204 -8.35 -2.54 -12.35
C ASN A 204 -9.58 -1.96 -13.06
N PHE A 205 -9.38 -0.83 -13.75
CA PHE A 205 -10.45 -0.19 -14.53
C PHE A 205 -10.97 -1.17 -15.59
N ASP A 206 -12.30 -1.24 -15.71
CA ASP A 206 -13.00 -2.09 -16.66
C ASP A 206 -12.51 -3.57 -16.68
N SER A 207 -12.22 -4.10 -15.50
CA SER A 207 -11.56 -5.41 -15.35
C SER A 207 -12.10 -6.18 -14.15
N THR A 208 -12.02 -7.51 -14.25
CA THR A 208 -12.22 -8.46 -13.15
C THR A 208 -10.90 -8.94 -12.56
N VAL A 209 -9.78 -8.40 -13.04
CA VAL A 209 -8.46 -8.68 -12.48
C VAL A 209 -8.27 -7.76 -11.27
N ALA A 210 -8.08 -8.36 -10.09
CA ALA A 210 -7.74 -7.62 -8.88
C ALA A 210 -6.39 -6.93 -9.07
N THR A 211 -6.28 -5.71 -8.54
CA THR A 211 -4.99 -5.03 -8.43
C THR A 211 -4.06 -5.86 -7.54
N ASP A 212 -2.75 -5.58 -7.57
CA ASP A 212 -1.83 -6.25 -6.64
C ASP A 212 -2.27 -6.05 -5.19
N ALA A 213 -2.80 -4.89 -4.90
CA ALA A 213 -3.48 -4.54 -3.66
C ALA A 213 -4.64 -5.46 -3.33
N GLY A 214 -5.54 -5.53 -4.28
CA GLY A 214 -6.73 -6.35 -4.11
C GLY A 214 -6.38 -7.82 -3.87
N ARG A 215 -5.32 -8.33 -4.52
CA ARG A 215 -4.85 -9.69 -4.29
C ARG A 215 -4.35 -9.92 -2.86
N VAL A 216 -3.53 -8.98 -2.34
CA VAL A 216 -3.05 -9.06 -0.94
C VAL A 216 -4.20 -9.03 0.03
N SER A 217 -5.16 -8.12 -0.18
CA SER A 217 -6.35 -8.02 0.67
C SER A 217 -7.19 -9.30 0.61
N LEU A 218 -7.36 -9.87 -0.60
CA LEU A 218 -8.07 -11.14 -0.78
C LEU A 218 -7.37 -12.29 -0.05
N GLU A 219 -6.05 -12.44 -0.21
CA GLU A 219 -5.27 -13.47 0.49
C GLU A 219 -5.45 -13.36 2.01
N SER A 220 -5.47 -12.16 2.55
CA SER A 220 -5.68 -11.90 3.97
C SER A 220 -7.10 -12.28 4.41
N ALA A 221 -8.10 -11.92 3.61
CA ALA A 221 -9.48 -12.28 3.85
C ALA A 221 -9.67 -13.83 3.83
N LEU A 222 -8.99 -14.53 2.91
CA LEU A 222 -9.03 -15.98 2.83
C LEU A 222 -8.50 -16.62 4.12
N VAL A 223 -7.35 -16.17 4.61
CA VAL A 223 -6.77 -16.66 5.88
C VAL A 223 -7.71 -16.38 7.06
N ALA A 224 -8.24 -15.16 7.14
CA ALA A 224 -9.17 -14.80 8.21
C ALA A 224 -10.47 -15.62 8.17
N ALA A 225 -11.05 -15.83 6.99
CA ALA A 225 -12.27 -16.62 6.82
C ALA A 225 -12.07 -18.12 7.12
N GLN A 226 -10.89 -18.66 6.88
CA GLN A 226 -10.53 -20.03 7.23
C GLN A 226 -10.35 -20.23 8.75
N THR A 227 -9.80 -19.22 9.44
CA THR A 227 -9.58 -19.30 10.90
C THR A 227 -10.85 -19.04 11.70
N ALA A 228 -11.82 -18.35 11.11
CA ALA A 228 -13.08 -17.97 11.74
C ALA A 228 -14.26 -18.82 11.22
N ASP A 229 -14.23 -20.13 11.43
CA ASP A 229 -15.18 -21.11 10.87
C ASP A 229 -16.66 -20.84 11.17
N SER A 230 -16.99 -20.12 12.24
CA SER A 230 -18.36 -19.82 12.66
C SER A 230 -18.90 -18.48 12.14
N THR A 231 -18.08 -17.69 11.41
CA THR A 231 -18.51 -16.36 10.93
C THR A 231 -19.19 -16.44 9.56
N THR A 232 -20.17 -15.57 9.34
CA THR A 232 -20.73 -15.30 8.01
C THR A 232 -19.76 -14.42 7.21
N VAL A 233 -19.55 -14.75 5.95
CA VAL A 233 -18.71 -13.96 5.03
C VAL A 233 -19.63 -13.13 4.13
N ARG A 234 -19.80 -11.86 4.44
CA ARG A 234 -20.57 -10.95 3.61
C ARG A 234 -19.68 -10.37 2.53
N LEU A 235 -20.13 -10.39 1.28
CA LEU A 235 -19.42 -9.83 0.13
C LEU A 235 -20.30 -8.75 -0.51
N VAL A 236 -19.76 -7.53 -0.68
CA VAL A 236 -20.44 -6.45 -1.40
C VAL A 236 -19.54 -5.94 -2.52
N ALA A 237 -19.99 -6.09 -3.77
CA ALA A 237 -19.20 -5.72 -4.94
C ALA A 237 -19.70 -4.41 -5.57
N HIS A 238 -18.74 -3.51 -5.78
CA HIS A 238 -18.97 -2.15 -6.29
C HIS A 238 -18.30 -1.94 -7.65
N ALA A 239 -18.77 -0.91 -8.37
CA ALA A 239 -18.11 -0.35 -9.55
C ALA A 239 -18.01 1.17 -9.42
N ASP A 240 -17.06 1.78 -10.11
CA ASP A 240 -17.04 3.24 -10.25
C ASP A 240 -18.17 3.70 -11.21
N ARG A 241 -18.44 5.01 -11.20
CA ARG A 241 -19.54 5.58 -12.01
C ARG A 241 -19.15 5.89 -13.45
N ALA A 242 -18.07 5.26 -13.95
CA ALA A 242 -17.64 5.40 -15.34
C ALA A 242 -18.29 4.34 -16.20
N GLY A 243 -19.31 4.72 -16.94
CA GLY A 243 -20.03 3.83 -17.85
C GLY A 243 -21.54 3.79 -17.61
N ALA A 244 -22.23 2.87 -18.25
CA ALA A 244 -23.66 2.70 -18.05
C ALA A 244 -23.96 1.92 -16.76
N VAL A 245 -25.02 2.26 -16.06
CA VAL A 245 -25.46 1.62 -14.81
C VAL A 245 -25.58 0.10 -14.94
N ASP A 246 -26.25 -0.38 -16.01
CA ASP A 246 -26.42 -1.82 -16.26
C ASP A 246 -25.09 -2.54 -16.51
N TYR A 247 -24.14 -1.85 -17.17
CA TYR A 247 -22.80 -2.37 -17.38
C TYR A 247 -22.03 -2.50 -16.06
N ASN A 248 -22.08 -1.46 -15.22
CA ASN A 248 -21.43 -1.44 -13.93
C ASN A 248 -22.05 -2.44 -12.95
N GLN A 249 -23.35 -2.66 -13.03
CA GLN A 249 -24.02 -3.75 -12.30
C GLN A 249 -23.49 -5.13 -12.74
N ALA A 250 -23.40 -5.39 -14.03
CA ALA A 250 -22.85 -6.65 -14.53
C ALA A 250 -21.35 -6.82 -14.22
N LEU A 251 -20.57 -5.72 -14.21
CA LEU A 251 -19.15 -5.74 -13.87
C LEU A 251 -18.94 -6.07 -12.38
N SER A 252 -19.75 -5.49 -11.48
CA SER A 252 -19.70 -5.81 -10.06
C SER A 252 -20.05 -7.27 -9.78
N GLN A 253 -21.05 -7.84 -10.47
CA GLN A 253 -21.38 -9.26 -10.38
C GLN A 253 -20.22 -10.17 -10.83
N ARG A 254 -19.53 -9.82 -11.91
CA ARG A 254 -18.35 -10.58 -12.37
C ARG A 254 -17.20 -10.52 -11.35
N ARG A 255 -16.94 -9.35 -10.73
CA ARG A 255 -15.94 -9.18 -9.67
C ARG A 255 -16.27 -10.02 -8.45
N LEU A 256 -17.54 -9.98 -8.03
CA LEU A 256 -18.05 -10.80 -6.93
C LEU A 256 -17.80 -12.29 -7.18
N SER A 257 -18.11 -12.77 -8.39
CA SER A 257 -17.90 -14.18 -8.79
C SER A 257 -16.43 -14.59 -8.67
N VAL A 258 -15.48 -13.72 -9.06
CA VAL A 258 -14.04 -13.98 -8.93
C VAL A 258 -13.63 -14.14 -7.47
N VAL A 259 -14.12 -13.29 -6.56
CA VAL A 259 -13.83 -13.39 -5.12
C VAL A 259 -14.46 -14.64 -4.52
N MET A 260 -15.71 -14.94 -4.84
CA MET A 260 -16.39 -16.17 -4.37
C MET A 260 -15.65 -17.44 -4.82
N GLU A 261 -15.21 -17.49 -6.07
CA GLU A 261 -14.44 -18.62 -6.60
C GLU A 261 -13.10 -18.77 -5.89
N ALA A 262 -12.41 -17.67 -5.59
CA ALA A 262 -11.17 -17.70 -4.82
C ALA A 262 -11.41 -18.23 -3.41
N MET A 263 -12.49 -17.80 -2.73
CA MET A 263 -12.87 -18.31 -1.41
C MET A 263 -13.20 -19.80 -1.43
N ALA A 264 -14.00 -20.24 -2.39
CA ALA A 264 -14.34 -21.66 -2.53
C ALA A 264 -13.11 -22.54 -2.77
N ARG A 265 -12.17 -22.08 -3.63
CA ARG A 265 -10.90 -22.78 -3.87
C ARG A 265 -10.01 -22.83 -2.62
N ALA A 266 -10.07 -21.82 -1.78
CA ALA A 266 -9.36 -21.77 -0.51
C ALA A 266 -10.03 -22.65 0.59
N GLY A 267 -11.17 -23.26 0.30
CA GLY A 267 -11.87 -24.14 1.23
C GLY A 267 -12.83 -23.42 2.19
N VAL A 268 -13.15 -22.16 1.94
CA VAL A 268 -14.21 -21.45 2.68
C VAL A 268 -15.56 -22.07 2.28
N ASP A 269 -16.36 -22.44 3.28
CA ASP A 269 -17.69 -23.01 3.03
C ASP A 269 -18.58 -21.96 2.32
N VAL A 270 -19.03 -22.29 1.12
CA VAL A 270 -19.90 -21.42 0.31
C VAL A 270 -21.25 -21.13 0.99
N GLY A 271 -21.71 -22.02 1.88
CA GLY A 271 -22.91 -21.81 2.68
C GLY A 271 -22.80 -20.65 3.68
N ARG A 272 -21.58 -20.20 3.99
CA ARG A 272 -21.29 -19.04 4.84
C ARG A 272 -21.23 -17.72 4.07
N ILE A 273 -21.18 -17.78 2.73
CA ILE A 273 -21.00 -16.60 1.90
C ILE A 273 -22.35 -15.96 1.59
N VAL A 274 -22.48 -14.69 1.93
CA VAL A 274 -23.66 -13.86 1.60
C VAL A 274 -23.22 -12.81 0.57
N PRO A 275 -23.45 -13.05 -0.72
CA PRO A 275 -23.00 -12.16 -1.78
C PRO A 275 -24.03 -11.08 -2.11
N ASP A 276 -23.56 -9.85 -2.39
CA ASP A 276 -24.35 -8.75 -2.94
C ASP A 276 -23.52 -8.00 -3.99
N ALA A 277 -24.15 -7.61 -5.12
CA ALA A 277 -23.51 -6.83 -6.16
C ALA A 277 -24.33 -5.58 -6.41
N VAL A 278 -23.82 -4.45 -6.02
CA VAL A 278 -24.55 -3.16 -6.00
C VAL A 278 -24.18 -2.22 -7.15
N GLY A 279 -23.24 -2.64 -8.00
CA GLY A 279 -22.81 -1.81 -9.14
C GLY A 279 -22.25 -0.47 -8.67
N GLU A 280 -22.73 0.61 -9.28
CA GLU A 280 -22.37 1.98 -8.93
C GLU A 280 -23.36 2.65 -7.95
N THR A 281 -24.43 1.95 -7.56
CA THR A 281 -25.56 2.55 -6.80
C THR A 281 -25.20 2.85 -5.34
N GLN A 282 -24.22 2.15 -4.78
CA GLN A 282 -23.71 2.33 -3.44
C GLN A 282 -22.20 2.57 -3.49
N SER A 283 -21.81 3.77 -3.91
CA SER A 283 -20.39 4.15 -4.00
C SER A 283 -19.81 4.38 -2.61
N LEU A 284 -18.63 3.79 -2.32
CA LEU A 284 -17.87 4.04 -1.09
C LEU A 284 -17.38 5.48 -1.02
N ILE A 285 -16.93 6.00 -2.15
CA ILE A 285 -16.50 7.38 -2.34
C ILE A 285 -17.54 8.08 -3.22
N PRO A 286 -18.25 9.10 -2.72
CA PRO A 286 -19.19 9.85 -3.55
C PRO A 286 -18.49 10.54 -4.72
N THR A 287 -18.99 10.29 -5.94
CA THR A 287 -18.48 10.92 -7.18
C THR A 287 -19.63 11.34 -8.06
N GLU A 288 -19.37 12.27 -8.97
CA GLU A 288 -20.28 12.58 -10.08
C GLU A 288 -20.37 11.40 -11.06
N ASP A 289 -21.41 11.41 -11.87
CA ASP A 289 -21.58 10.44 -12.94
C ASP A 289 -20.47 10.54 -14.00
N GLY A 290 -20.05 9.39 -14.56
CA GLY A 290 -18.94 9.32 -15.51
C GLY A 290 -17.54 9.37 -14.91
N VAL A 291 -17.39 9.53 -13.60
CA VAL A 291 -16.08 9.66 -12.93
C VAL A 291 -15.46 8.29 -12.69
N ARG A 292 -14.16 8.16 -13.07
CA ARG A 292 -13.33 7.00 -12.76
C ARG A 292 -12.74 7.15 -11.37
N GLU A 293 -13.29 6.43 -10.40
CA GLU A 293 -12.82 6.45 -9.00
C GLU A 293 -12.25 5.07 -8.62
N PRO A 294 -10.91 4.95 -8.47
CA PRO A 294 -10.30 3.67 -8.08
C PRO A 294 -10.86 3.08 -6.79
N GLY A 295 -11.19 3.92 -5.81
CA GLY A 295 -11.74 3.51 -4.52
C GLY A 295 -13.12 2.86 -4.60
N ASN A 296 -13.86 3.09 -5.70
CA ASN A 296 -15.17 2.48 -5.94
C ASN A 296 -15.10 1.18 -6.75
N ARG A 297 -13.93 0.78 -7.24
CA ARG A 297 -13.73 -0.50 -7.94
C ARG A 297 -13.31 -1.59 -6.97
N VAL A 298 -14.21 -2.03 -6.13
CA VAL A 298 -13.88 -2.83 -4.95
C VAL A 298 -14.92 -3.92 -4.69
N VAL A 299 -14.49 -5.01 -4.08
CA VAL A 299 -15.34 -5.97 -3.37
C VAL A 299 -14.98 -5.88 -1.89
N GLU A 300 -15.95 -5.51 -1.06
CA GLU A 300 -15.84 -5.57 0.40
C GLU A 300 -16.07 -7.00 0.86
N ILE A 301 -15.28 -7.46 1.81
CA ILE A 301 -15.38 -8.77 2.46
C ILE A 301 -15.48 -8.52 3.95
N ASP A 302 -16.64 -8.77 4.54
CA ASP A 302 -16.88 -8.61 5.97
C ASP A 302 -17.06 -9.98 6.62
N LEU A 303 -16.31 -10.23 7.69
CA LEU A 303 -16.49 -11.40 8.55
C LEU A 303 -17.41 -11.01 9.71
N VAL A 304 -18.64 -11.51 9.68
CA VAL A 304 -19.71 -11.14 10.63
C VAL A 304 -19.96 -12.31 11.58
N GLN A 305 -19.86 -12.05 12.88
CA GLN A 305 -20.19 -13.03 13.95
C GLN A 305 -21.68 -13.09 14.21
#